data_e20bc4138cc18e157e5bdf89ad1f5e22
#
_entry.id   e20bc4138cc18e157e5bdf89ad1f5e22
#
_cell.length_a   1.000
_cell.length_b   1.000
_cell.length_c   1.000
_cell.angle_alpha   90.00
_cell.angle_beta   90.00
_cell.angle_gamma   90.00
#
_symmetry.space_group_name_H-M   'P 1'
#
loop_
_entity.id
_entity.type
_entity.pdbx_description
1 polymer ?
#
loop_
_entity_poly.entity_id
_entity_poly.type
_entity_poly.pdbx_seq_one_letter_code
_entity_poly.pdbx_strand_id
1 'polypeptide(L)'
;MEASYDALRKTQLQERKNPALAALDADFYAKYHAFTAQLQEKFQKGGLDEGKELANTESVLRDVLEAREQKILMKALRDVRAGVVKADGLAAEEKQLYLSLVEIINGFESRAANHSKALKEIADEEKPATTKTKFLKDLPALAWRDGSTQGPFKNGEIIDLSREFAEFLRGKQVVEFV
;
A
#
# COMPACT_ATOMS: atom_id res chain seq x y z
N MET A 1 12.33 28.55 -19.57
CA MET A 1 11.24 28.99 -20.50
C MET A 1 10.50 30.11 -19.81
N GLU A 2 10.09 31.17 -20.54
CA GLU A 2 9.31 32.26 -19.97
C GLU A 2 7.88 31.80 -19.71
N ALA A 3 7.30 32.23 -18.58
CA ALA A 3 5.93 31.87 -18.24
C ALA A 3 4.93 32.61 -19.14
N SER A 4 4.02 31.88 -19.77
CA SER A 4 2.94 32.40 -20.60
C SER A 4 1.75 31.47 -20.58
N TYR A 5 0.56 31.98 -20.87
CA TYR A 5 -0.66 31.20 -20.96
C TYR A 5 -0.53 30.06 -21.99
N ASP A 6 0.04 30.32 -23.16
CA ASP A 6 0.22 29.32 -24.21
C ASP A 6 1.16 28.18 -23.80
N ALA A 7 2.26 28.50 -23.09
CA ALA A 7 3.17 27.50 -22.56
C ALA A 7 2.48 26.62 -21.53
N LEU A 8 1.65 27.21 -20.65
CA LEU A 8 0.86 26.48 -19.66
C LEU A 8 -0.17 25.54 -20.32
N ARG A 9 -0.86 26.02 -21.35
CA ARG A 9 -1.80 25.20 -22.13
C ARG A 9 -1.12 24.01 -22.82
N LYS A 10 0.08 24.17 -23.33
CA LYS A 10 0.88 23.06 -23.87
C LYS A 10 1.18 22.01 -22.78
N THR A 11 1.60 22.46 -21.62
CA THR A 11 1.83 21.57 -20.48
C THR A 11 0.57 20.84 -20.07
N GLN A 12 -0.58 21.51 -19.96
CA GLN A 12 -1.87 20.91 -19.67
C GLN A 12 -2.23 19.82 -20.70
N LEU A 13 -2.06 20.10 -21.99
CA LEU A 13 -2.35 19.14 -23.06
C LEU A 13 -1.41 17.91 -23.02
N GLN A 14 -0.14 18.13 -22.70
CA GLN A 14 0.83 17.04 -22.51
C GLN A 14 0.45 16.15 -21.34
N GLU A 15 0.07 16.74 -20.21
CA GLU A 15 -0.37 15.99 -19.04
C GLU A 15 -1.66 15.20 -19.30
N ARG A 16 -2.62 15.76 -20.04
CA ARG A 16 -3.87 15.06 -20.39
C ARG A 16 -3.66 13.91 -21.37
N LYS A 17 -2.73 14.06 -22.32
CA LYS A 17 -2.49 13.06 -23.38
C LYS A 17 -1.58 11.92 -22.93
N ASN A 18 -0.67 12.17 -22.01
CA ASN A 18 0.35 11.21 -21.58
C ASN A 18 0.01 10.62 -20.21
N PRO A 19 0.01 9.31 -20.04
CA PRO A 19 -0.12 8.70 -18.71
C PRO A 19 1.12 8.93 -17.84
N ALA A 20 2.28 9.18 -18.43
CA ALA A 20 3.50 9.53 -17.72
C ALA A 20 3.54 11.03 -17.37
N LEU A 21 4.29 11.38 -16.32
CA LEU A 21 4.58 12.77 -15.97
C LEU A 21 5.48 13.40 -17.03
N ALA A 22 5.09 14.55 -17.54
CA ALA A 22 5.99 15.38 -18.34
C ALA A 22 7.07 16.01 -17.44
N ALA A 23 8.30 16.10 -17.92
CA ALA A 23 9.36 16.76 -17.18
C ALA A 23 9.06 18.27 -17.07
N LEU A 24 9.09 18.79 -15.84
CA LEU A 24 8.97 20.22 -15.55
C LEU A 24 10.26 20.79 -14.99
N ASP A 25 10.47 22.08 -15.23
CA ASP A 25 11.54 22.84 -14.58
C ASP A 25 11.31 22.86 -13.06
N ALA A 26 12.39 22.88 -12.30
CA ALA A 26 12.31 22.88 -10.83
C ALA A 26 11.54 24.10 -10.28
N ASP A 27 11.58 25.22 -10.98
CA ASP A 27 10.94 26.49 -10.62
C ASP A 27 9.61 26.75 -11.35
N PHE A 28 8.99 25.70 -11.89
CA PHE A 28 7.76 25.82 -12.69
C PHE A 28 6.66 26.57 -11.96
N TYR A 29 6.30 26.16 -10.76
CA TYR A 29 5.22 26.80 -10.00
C TYR A 29 5.60 28.22 -9.56
N ALA A 30 6.84 28.46 -9.14
CA ALA A 30 7.31 29.79 -8.79
C ALA A 30 7.20 30.77 -9.95
N LYS A 31 7.55 30.34 -11.19
CA LYS A 31 7.38 31.15 -12.40
C LYS A 31 5.93 31.51 -12.68
N TYR A 32 5.00 30.56 -12.53
CA TYR A 32 3.58 30.84 -12.77
C TYR A 32 2.95 31.65 -11.66
N HIS A 33 3.37 31.50 -10.40
CA HIS A 33 2.97 32.43 -9.33
C HIS A 33 3.42 33.86 -9.59
N ALA A 34 4.66 34.06 -10.06
CA ALA A 34 5.13 35.40 -10.44
C ALA A 34 4.35 35.95 -11.64
N PHE A 35 4.03 35.12 -12.63
CA PHE A 35 3.25 35.52 -13.80
C PHE A 35 1.81 35.94 -13.43
N THR A 36 1.11 35.15 -12.62
CA THR A 36 -0.24 35.46 -12.14
C THR A 36 -0.24 36.73 -11.28
N ALA A 37 0.79 36.95 -10.44
CA ALA A 37 0.92 38.18 -9.66
C ALA A 37 1.07 39.42 -10.56
N GLN A 38 1.82 39.34 -11.65
CA GLN A 38 1.95 40.41 -12.64
C GLN A 38 0.62 40.71 -13.36
N LEU A 39 -0.13 39.67 -13.74
CA LEU A 39 -1.46 39.83 -14.34
C LEU A 39 -2.44 40.45 -13.35
N GLN A 40 -2.39 40.07 -12.09
CA GLN A 40 -3.21 40.64 -11.02
C GLN A 40 -2.93 42.14 -10.83
N GLU A 41 -1.67 42.56 -10.84
CA GLU A 41 -1.29 43.97 -10.73
C GLU A 41 -1.83 44.81 -11.92
N LYS A 42 -1.69 44.27 -13.14
CA LYS A 42 -2.22 44.94 -14.35
C LYS A 42 -3.74 45.04 -14.33
N PHE A 43 -4.42 43.98 -13.90
CA PHE A 43 -5.88 43.98 -13.75
C PHE A 43 -6.36 45.03 -12.77
N GLN A 44 -5.69 45.18 -11.61
CA GLN A 44 -6.01 46.24 -10.62
C GLN A 44 -5.83 47.66 -11.18
N LYS A 45 -4.97 47.84 -12.18
CA LYS A 45 -4.78 49.11 -12.88
C LYS A 45 -5.81 49.37 -14.02
N GLY A 46 -6.81 48.50 -14.14
CA GLY A 46 -7.91 48.63 -15.09
C GLY A 46 -7.79 47.79 -16.37
N GLY A 47 -6.85 46.85 -16.45
CA GLY A 47 -6.67 45.95 -17.58
C GLY A 47 -7.70 44.82 -17.57
N LEU A 48 -8.82 44.95 -18.29
CA LEU A 48 -9.89 43.95 -18.34
C LEU A 48 -9.48 42.66 -19.04
N ASP A 49 -8.62 42.75 -20.05
CA ASP A 49 -8.13 41.54 -20.76
C ASP A 49 -7.14 40.76 -19.92
N GLU A 50 -6.31 41.46 -19.10
CA GLU A 50 -5.43 40.83 -18.13
C GLU A 50 -6.21 40.09 -17.03
N GLY A 51 -7.39 40.60 -16.64
CA GLY A 51 -8.30 39.91 -15.72
C GLY A 51 -8.83 38.60 -16.27
N LYS A 52 -9.15 38.54 -17.56
CA LYS A 52 -9.57 37.30 -18.25
C LYS A 52 -8.39 36.31 -18.37
N GLU A 53 -7.22 36.80 -18.75
CA GLU A 53 -6.01 35.98 -18.86
C GLU A 53 -5.60 35.43 -17.51
N LEU A 54 -5.71 36.22 -16.43
CA LEU A 54 -5.46 35.73 -15.06
C LEU A 54 -6.39 34.58 -14.70
N ALA A 55 -7.71 34.77 -14.85
CA ALA A 55 -8.69 33.73 -14.52
C ALA A 55 -8.46 32.43 -15.33
N ASN A 56 -8.15 32.55 -16.61
CA ASN A 56 -7.84 31.42 -17.47
C ASN A 56 -6.53 30.75 -17.05
N THR A 57 -5.50 31.50 -16.72
CA THR A 57 -4.20 30.99 -16.28
C THR A 57 -4.34 30.21 -14.96
N GLU A 58 -5.05 30.78 -13.98
CA GLU A 58 -5.30 30.11 -12.69
C GLU A 58 -6.10 28.81 -12.86
N SER A 59 -7.12 28.82 -13.74
CA SER A 59 -7.89 27.60 -14.04
C SER A 59 -7.04 26.52 -14.67
N VAL A 60 -6.22 26.87 -15.66
CA VAL A 60 -5.35 25.90 -16.34
C VAL A 60 -4.23 25.41 -15.41
N LEU A 61 -3.68 26.30 -14.56
CA LEU A 61 -2.66 25.91 -13.57
C LEU A 61 -3.21 24.91 -12.57
N ARG A 62 -4.44 25.10 -12.10
CA ARG A 62 -5.13 24.15 -11.20
C ARG A 62 -5.34 22.80 -11.89
N ASP A 63 -5.81 22.78 -13.14
CA ASP A 63 -5.98 21.55 -13.91
C ASP A 63 -4.65 20.76 -14.07
N VAL A 64 -3.54 21.48 -14.30
CA VAL A 64 -2.21 20.87 -14.39
C VAL A 64 -1.81 20.28 -13.04
N LEU A 65 -1.99 21.02 -11.95
CA LEU A 65 -1.67 20.59 -10.59
C LEU A 65 -2.42 19.31 -10.23
N GLU A 66 -3.75 19.29 -10.39
CA GLU A 66 -4.61 18.14 -10.07
C GLU A 66 -4.23 16.90 -10.88
N ALA A 67 -3.99 17.06 -12.18
CA ALA A 67 -3.58 15.95 -13.03
C ALA A 67 -2.20 15.37 -12.62
N ARG A 68 -1.28 16.25 -12.22
CA ARG A 68 0.05 15.84 -11.79
C ARG A 68 0.06 15.22 -10.40
N GLU A 69 -0.73 15.75 -9.46
CA GLU A 69 -0.88 15.15 -8.12
C GLU A 69 -1.31 13.69 -8.21
N GLN A 70 -2.33 13.37 -9.02
CA GLN A 70 -2.77 11.99 -9.23
C GLN A 70 -1.64 11.10 -9.78
N LYS A 71 -0.89 11.60 -10.78
CA LYS A 71 0.23 10.86 -11.36
C LYS A 71 1.38 10.66 -10.38
N ILE A 72 1.68 11.67 -9.56
CA ILE A 72 2.73 11.61 -8.53
C ILE A 72 2.35 10.58 -7.48
N LEU A 73 1.10 10.54 -7.02
CA LEU A 73 0.61 9.55 -6.08
C LEU A 73 0.77 8.12 -6.65
N MET A 74 0.34 7.91 -7.89
CA MET A 74 0.48 6.61 -8.55
C MET A 74 1.94 6.23 -8.83
N LYS A 75 2.78 7.21 -9.12
CA LYS A 75 4.23 7.02 -9.26
C LYS A 75 4.85 6.58 -7.94
N ALA A 76 4.57 7.29 -6.84
CA ALA A 76 5.10 6.96 -5.52
C ALA A 76 4.72 5.52 -5.10
N LEU A 77 3.46 5.12 -5.28
CA LEU A 77 2.99 3.77 -4.98
C LEU A 77 3.70 2.70 -5.81
N ARG A 78 3.90 2.94 -7.10
CA ARG A 78 4.59 2.02 -8.00
C ARG A 78 6.07 1.90 -7.66
N ASP A 79 6.72 3.04 -7.41
CA ASP A 79 8.17 3.11 -7.16
C ASP A 79 8.51 2.43 -5.83
N VAL A 80 7.69 2.60 -4.79
CA VAL A 80 7.84 1.89 -3.51
C VAL A 80 7.77 0.37 -3.71
N ARG A 81 6.76 -0.12 -4.43
CA ARG A 81 6.58 -1.55 -4.71
C ARG A 81 7.70 -2.14 -5.58
N ALA A 82 8.28 -1.32 -6.44
CA ALA A 82 9.42 -1.70 -7.28
C ALA A 82 10.77 -1.58 -6.54
N GLY A 83 10.80 -1.02 -5.33
CA GLY A 83 12.03 -0.74 -4.58
C GLY A 83 12.92 0.33 -5.24
N VAL A 84 12.35 1.20 -6.09
CA VAL A 84 13.09 2.22 -6.85
C VAL A 84 12.49 3.59 -6.60
N VAL A 85 13.23 4.48 -5.96
CA VAL A 85 12.78 5.86 -5.69
C VAL A 85 13.53 6.82 -6.63
N LYS A 86 12.79 7.44 -7.57
CA LYS A 86 13.34 8.41 -8.53
C LYS A 86 12.44 9.63 -8.64
N ALA A 87 12.97 10.78 -8.27
CA ALA A 87 12.27 12.07 -8.28
C ALA A 87 12.65 12.95 -9.51
N ASP A 88 13.06 12.32 -10.61
CA ASP A 88 13.48 13.04 -11.82
C ASP A 88 12.28 13.64 -12.54
N GLY A 89 12.46 14.82 -13.14
CA GLY A 89 11.43 15.50 -13.93
C GLY A 89 10.28 16.13 -13.11
N LEU A 90 10.42 16.20 -11.78
CA LEU A 90 9.48 16.84 -10.88
C LEU A 90 9.92 18.28 -10.55
N ALA A 91 8.97 19.20 -10.41
CA ALA A 91 9.21 20.53 -9.85
C ALA A 91 9.62 20.43 -8.36
N ALA A 92 10.12 21.52 -7.79
CA ALA A 92 10.65 21.48 -6.41
C ALA A 92 9.59 21.06 -5.39
N GLU A 93 8.40 21.63 -5.47
CA GLU A 93 7.26 21.32 -4.60
C GLU A 93 6.78 19.87 -4.78
N GLU A 94 6.77 19.40 -6.01
CA GLU A 94 6.37 18.04 -6.36
C GLU A 94 7.35 16.99 -5.84
N LYS A 95 8.65 17.30 -5.83
CA LYS A 95 9.67 16.42 -5.23
C LYS A 95 9.42 16.21 -3.75
N GLN A 96 9.08 17.29 -3.04
CA GLN A 96 8.78 17.21 -1.63
C GLN A 96 7.54 16.34 -1.37
N LEU A 97 6.46 16.57 -2.13
CA LEU A 97 5.25 15.75 -2.07
C LEU A 97 5.56 14.28 -2.34
N TYR A 98 6.29 13.99 -3.44
CA TYR A 98 6.66 12.63 -3.83
C TYR A 98 7.45 11.90 -2.73
N LEU A 99 8.46 12.54 -2.15
CA LEU A 99 9.27 11.95 -1.08
C LEU A 99 8.45 11.67 0.18
N SER A 100 7.58 12.61 0.56
CA SER A 100 6.66 12.40 1.70
C SER A 100 5.70 11.22 1.46
N LEU A 101 5.16 11.09 0.25
CA LEU A 101 4.31 9.95 -0.12
C LEU A 101 5.06 8.62 -0.06
N VAL A 102 6.29 8.57 -0.57
CA VAL A 102 7.16 7.38 -0.50
C VAL A 102 7.39 6.96 0.96
N GLU A 103 7.68 7.92 1.84
CA GLU A 103 7.88 7.64 3.28
C GLU A 103 6.62 7.10 3.94
N ILE A 104 5.46 7.72 3.68
CA ILE A 104 4.17 7.28 4.22
C ILE A 104 3.83 5.86 3.77
N ILE A 105 3.98 5.57 2.46
CA ILE A 105 3.66 4.26 1.89
C ILE A 105 4.59 3.19 2.45
N ASN A 106 5.91 3.42 2.48
CA ASN A 106 6.88 2.49 3.09
C ASN A 106 6.58 2.22 4.57
N GLY A 107 6.25 3.25 5.32
CA GLY A 107 5.89 3.12 6.73
C GLY A 107 4.61 2.29 6.94
N PHE A 108 3.63 2.44 6.06
CA PHE A 108 2.40 1.62 6.09
C PHE A 108 2.69 0.16 5.73
N GLU A 109 3.40 -0.10 4.64
CA GLU A 109 3.72 -1.47 4.20
C GLU A 109 4.56 -2.22 5.25
N SER A 110 5.53 -1.56 5.88
CA SER A 110 6.34 -2.14 6.94
C SER A 110 5.49 -2.52 8.16
N ARG A 111 4.56 -1.66 8.59
CA ARG A 111 3.64 -1.96 9.71
C ARG A 111 2.70 -3.11 9.36
N ALA A 112 2.14 -3.12 8.16
CA ALA A 112 1.26 -4.19 7.70
C ALA A 112 1.97 -5.55 7.63
N ALA A 113 3.22 -5.58 7.14
CA ALA A 113 4.03 -6.78 7.09
C ALA A 113 4.37 -7.31 8.50
N ASN A 114 4.74 -6.42 9.44
CA ASN A 114 5.03 -6.79 10.82
C ASN A 114 3.79 -7.33 11.54
N HIS A 115 2.62 -6.71 11.33
CA HIS A 115 1.36 -7.20 11.90
C HIS A 115 0.99 -8.59 11.36
N SER A 116 1.13 -8.81 10.05
CA SER A 116 0.91 -10.13 9.45
C SER A 116 1.87 -11.20 9.98
N LYS A 117 3.12 -10.84 10.27
CA LYS A 117 4.11 -11.74 10.85
C LYS A 117 3.76 -12.10 12.29
N ALA A 118 3.40 -11.12 13.11
CA ALA A 118 2.96 -11.34 14.49
C ALA A 118 1.71 -12.23 14.56
N LEU A 119 0.73 -12.06 13.67
CA LEU A 119 -0.44 -12.93 13.60
C LEU A 119 -0.08 -14.38 13.22
N LYS A 120 0.89 -14.57 12.35
CA LYS A 120 1.39 -15.93 12.02
C LYS A 120 2.12 -16.58 13.19
N GLU A 121 2.94 -15.83 13.92
CA GLU A 121 3.63 -16.31 15.11
C GLU A 121 2.63 -16.76 16.19
N ILE A 122 1.58 -15.97 16.45
CA ILE A 122 0.49 -16.35 17.36
C ILE A 122 -0.25 -17.60 16.88
N ALA A 123 -0.56 -17.71 15.58
CA ALA A 123 -1.24 -18.87 15.02
C ALA A 123 -0.36 -20.14 15.04
N ASP A 124 0.96 -20.01 14.95
CA ASP A 124 1.90 -21.14 15.08
C ASP A 124 2.12 -21.54 16.55
N GLU A 125 2.02 -20.61 17.52
CA GLU A 125 2.01 -20.90 18.95
C GLU A 125 0.69 -21.57 19.41
N GLU A 126 -0.43 -21.32 18.76
CA GLU A 126 -1.73 -21.94 19.03
C GLU A 126 -1.88 -23.34 18.39
N LYS A 127 -0.90 -23.83 17.65
CA LYS A 127 -0.93 -25.25 17.22
C LYS A 127 -0.91 -26.13 18.45
N PRO A 128 -1.96 -26.92 18.70
CA PRO A 128 -2.02 -27.79 19.86
C PRO A 128 -0.78 -28.68 19.85
N ALA A 129 -0.04 -28.69 20.96
CA ALA A 129 1.11 -29.55 21.11
C ALA A 129 0.69 -31.01 20.79
N THR A 130 1.26 -31.59 19.75
CA THR A 130 1.01 -32.98 19.38
C THR A 130 1.89 -33.89 20.17
N THR A 131 1.38 -35.08 20.53
CA THR A 131 2.10 -36.12 21.25
C THR A 131 2.04 -37.39 20.42
N LYS A 132 3.19 -38.05 20.20
CA LYS A 132 3.23 -39.34 19.56
C LYS A 132 2.61 -40.39 20.48
N THR A 133 1.59 -41.02 19.94
CA THR A 133 0.72 -41.89 20.71
C THR A 133 0.59 -43.23 19.99
N LYS A 134 0.87 -44.34 20.70
CA LYS A 134 0.72 -45.68 20.19
C LYS A 134 -0.55 -46.30 20.74
N PHE A 135 -1.36 -46.87 19.87
CA PHE A 135 -2.63 -47.52 20.22
C PHE A 135 -2.38 -48.95 20.70
N LEU A 136 -2.99 -49.29 21.82
CA LEU A 136 -2.89 -50.65 22.43
C LEU A 136 -4.06 -51.55 22.06
N LYS A 137 -5.11 -50.99 21.43
CA LYS A 137 -6.33 -51.71 21.02
C LYS A 137 -6.92 -51.06 19.77
N ASP A 138 -7.69 -51.80 19.00
CA ASP A 138 -8.47 -51.26 17.90
C ASP A 138 -9.59 -50.37 18.45
N LEU A 139 -9.70 -49.18 17.90
CA LEU A 139 -10.73 -48.20 18.24
C LEU A 139 -11.52 -47.78 17.00
N PRO A 140 -12.85 -47.73 17.09
CA PRO A 140 -13.67 -47.13 16.03
C PRO A 140 -13.41 -45.63 15.92
N ALA A 141 -13.95 -45.01 14.88
CA ALA A 141 -13.91 -43.58 14.75
C ALA A 141 -14.62 -42.90 15.94
N LEU A 142 -13.97 -41.95 16.56
CA LEU A 142 -14.44 -41.22 17.74
C LEU A 142 -14.73 -39.75 17.39
N ALA A 143 -15.89 -39.28 17.80
CA ALA A 143 -16.18 -37.84 17.72
C ALA A 143 -15.48 -37.09 18.87
N TRP A 144 -14.76 -36.01 18.55
CA TRP A 144 -14.09 -35.17 19.52
C TRP A 144 -14.90 -33.89 19.82
N ARG A 145 -14.50 -33.17 20.87
CA ARG A 145 -15.23 -32.00 21.39
C ARG A 145 -15.38 -30.85 20.39
N ASP A 146 -14.46 -30.74 19.44
CA ASP A 146 -14.47 -29.75 18.36
C ASP A 146 -15.37 -30.13 17.16
N GLY A 147 -16.07 -31.27 17.26
CA GLY A 147 -16.91 -31.81 16.18
C GLY A 147 -16.13 -32.60 15.13
N SER A 148 -14.81 -32.73 15.25
CA SER A 148 -14.00 -33.56 14.36
C SER A 148 -14.21 -35.05 14.67
N THR A 149 -14.10 -35.90 13.64
CA THR A 149 -14.10 -37.36 13.78
C THR A 149 -12.72 -37.87 13.56
N GLN A 150 -12.17 -38.56 14.56
CA GLN A 150 -10.80 -39.11 14.55
C GLN A 150 -10.83 -40.62 14.52
N GLY A 151 -9.99 -41.26 13.69
CA GLY A 151 -9.95 -42.69 13.51
C GLY A 151 -10.70 -43.23 12.28
N PRO A 152 -10.93 -44.54 12.15
CA PRO A 152 -10.61 -45.61 13.12
C PRO A 152 -9.12 -45.86 13.31
N PHE A 153 -8.72 -46.36 14.48
CA PHE A 153 -7.33 -46.61 14.84
C PHE A 153 -7.10 -48.11 15.05
N LYS A 154 -5.93 -48.62 14.66
CA LYS A 154 -5.56 -50.03 14.82
C LYS A 154 -4.56 -50.23 15.95
N ASN A 155 -4.63 -51.41 16.56
CA ASN A 155 -3.65 -51.82 17.57
C ASN A 155 -2.21 -51.78 17.00
N GLY A 156 -1.31 -51.12 17.73
CA GLY A 156 0.09 -50.93 17.34
C GLY A 156 0.35 -49.70 16.45
N GLU A 157 -0.67 -49.00 16.01
CA GLU A 157 -0.54 -47.79 15.20
C GLU A 157 0.03 -46.64 16.02
N ILE A 158 0.95 -45.87 15.42
CA ILE A 158 1.58 -44.69 16.05
C ILE A 158 1.17 -43.46 15.28
N ILE A 159 0.50 -42.52 15.95
CA ILE A 159 -0.03 -41.29 15.34
C ILE A 159 0.28 -40.11 16.23
N ASP A 160 0.52 -38.95 15.61
CA ASP A 160 0.61 -37.65 16.32
C ASP A 160 -0.79 -37.14 16.61
N LEU A 161 -1.21 -37.14 17.86
CA LEU A 161 -2.51 -36.63 18.31
C LEU A 161 -2.33 -35.33 19.11
N SER A 162 -3.37 -34.49 19.12
CA SER A 162 -3.39 -33.35 20.03
C SER A 162 -3.21 -33.84 21.47
N ARG A 163 -2.45 -33.10 22.26
CA ARG A 163 -2.13 -33.50 23.64
C ARG A 163 -3.37 -33.80 24.48
N GLU A 164 -4.41 -32.97 24.35
CA GLU A 164 -5.68 -33.19 25.07
C GLU A 164 -6.35 -34.50 24.69
N PHE A 165 -6.38 -34.83 23.38
CA PHE A 165 -6.99 -36.08 22.93
C PHE A 165 -6.15 -37.30 23.32
N ALA A 166 -4.83 -37.18 23.24
CA ALA A 166 -3.92 -38.22 23.67
C ALA A 166 -4.01 -38.51 25.18
N GLU A 167 -4.09 -37.46 26.03
CA GLU A 167 -4.29 -37.61 27.48
C GLU A 167 -5.66 -38.25 27.82
N PHE A 168 -6.74 -37.85 27.10
CA PHE A 168 -8.04 -38.46 27.25
C PHE A 168 -8.00 -39.97 26.94
N LEU A 169 -7.38 -40.37 25.81
CA LEU A 169 -7.24 -41.80 25.43
C LEU A 169 -6.35 -42.59 26.41
N ARG A 170 -5.28 -41.94 26.93
CA ARG A 170 -4.43 -42.54 27.97
C ARG A 170 -5.20 -42.80 29.25
N GLY A 171 -6.07 -41.87 29.67
CA GLY A 171 -6.94 -42.07 30.82
C GLY A 171 -7.90 -43.26 30.67
N LYS A 172 -8.19 -43.67 29.43
CA LYS A 172 -8.98 -44.88 29.10
C LYS A 172 -8.12 -46.16 28.95
N GLN A 173 -6.79 -46.05 29.13
CA GLN A 173 -5.84 -47.15 29.00
C GLN A 173 -5.87 -47.84 27.62
N VAL A 174 -6.10 -47.08 26.56
CA VAL A 174 -6.15 -47.58 25.18
C VAL A 174 -4.96 -47.11 24.34
N VAL A 175 -4.13 -46.26 24.90
CA VAL A 175 -2.91 -45.73 24.25
C VAL A 175 -1.76 -45.55 25.26
N GLU A 176 -0.54 -45.58 24.74
CA GLU A 176 0.68 -45.17 25.46
C GLU A 176 1.43 -44.08 24.69
N PHE A 177 2.17 -43.22 25.38
CA PHE A 177 3.02 -42.22 24.77
C PHE A 177 4.38 -42.84 24.39
N VAL A 178 4.87 -42.47 23.18
CA VAL A 178 6.11 -42.99 22.62
C VAL A 178 7.14 -41.85 22.48
#